data_ff488d7626f87de7a0f0bae2bb865f35
#
_entry.id   ff488d7626f87de7a0f0bae2bb865f35
#
_cell.length_a   1.000
_cell.length_b   1.000
_cell.length_c   1.000
_cell.angle_alpha   90.00
_cell.angle_beta   90.00
_cell.angle_gamma   90.00
#
_symmetry.space_group_name_H-M   'P 1'
#
loop_
_entity.id
_entity.type
_entity.pdbx_description
1 polymer ?
#
loop_
_entity_poly.entity_id
_entity_poly.type
_entity_poly.pdbx_seq_one_letter_code
_entity_poly.pdbx_strand_id
1 'polypeptide(L)'
;MEQLFEFVRVLVPAFFLAVSFSGGSTSAAAGYAWTLASVNVAEWVFLQLFLPCAQLYVLLSLAGHLSSKDLFSKALELLEQGMRWGSKALLGVVLGFHVLQGMIAPYTDSVRQTALRRAVSLIPGIGQGAAAVSQVLLGSSVLIRNTVGIGGVLVLAAVSLLPLLKLLILYLGCQGSAALLQPVSDSRVVEAVGAVAKGFYFLLAAAGSAVVLFALSIAVVCASTNAAYFAG
;
A
#
# COMPACT_ATOMS: atom_id res chain seq x y z
N MET A 1 8.61 -1.63 -10.04
CA MET A 1 7.55 -2.26 -9.23
C MET A 1 8.13 -3.29 -8.26
N GLU A 2 8.88 -4.28 -8.71
CA GLU A 2 9.49 -5.31 -7.85
C GLU A 2 10.28 -4.74 -6.68
N GLN A 3 11.15 -3.77 -6.90
CA GLN A 3 11.93 -3.10 -5.85
C GLN A 3 11.07 -2.47 -4.75
N LEU A 4 9.88 -1.96 -5.11
CA LEU A 4 8.94 -1.37 -4.16
C LEU A 4 8.33 -2.45 -3.27
N PHE A 5 7.90 -3.58 -3.83
CA PHE A 5 7.37 -4.70 -3.07
C PHE A 5 8.46 -5.37 -2.21
N GLU A 6 9.68 -5.51 -2.73
CA GLU A 6 10.83 -6.03 -1.99
C GLU A 6 11.15 -5.14 -0.78
N PHE A 7 11.16 -3.82 -0.96
CA PHE A 7 11.34 -2.88 0.15
C PHE A 7 10.27 -3.06 1.22
N VAL A 8 8.99 -3.14 0.83
CA VAL A 8 7.89 -3.31 1.78
C VAL A 8 7.99 -4.66 2.52
N ARG A 9 8.41 -5.73 1.84
CA ARG A 9 8.65 -7.04 2.47
C ARG A 9 9.73 -7.00 3.56
N VAL A 10 10.77 -6.20 3.37
CA VAL A 10 11.83 -6.03 4.37
C VAL A 10 11.38 -5.11 5.50
N LEU A 11 10.61 -4.07 5.19
CA LEU A 11 10.12 -3.11 6.16
C LEU A 11 9.10 -3.72 7.13
N VAL A 12 8.20 -4.57 6.61
CA VAL A 12 7.10 -5.18 7.40
C VAL A 12 7.62 -5.94 8.63
N PRO A 13 8.57 -6.90 8.53
CA PRO A 13 9.08 -7.61 9.70
C PRO A 13 9.78 -6.67 10.69
N ALA A 14 10.57 -5.71 10.22
CA ALA A 14 11.27 -4.76 11.09
C ALA A 14 10.27 -3.89 11.87
N PHE A 15 9.20 -3.42 11.22
CA PHE A 15 8.13 -2.65 11.85
C PHE A 15 7.40 -3.48 12.92
N PHE A 16 6.98 -4.70 12.60
CA PHE A 16 6.25 -5.54 13.55
C PHE A 16 7.12 -6.08 14.69
N LEU A 17 8.43 -6.26 14.49
CA LEU A 17 9.35 -6.49 15.60
C LEU A 17 9.35 -5.31 16.58
N ALA A 18 9.45 -4.08 16.09
CA ALA A 18 9.37 -2.90 16.94
C ALA A 18 8.03 -2.81 17.70
N VAL A 19 6.91 -3.17 17.07
CA VAL A 19 5.58 -3.25 17.69
C VAL A 19 5.55 -4.37 18.76
N SER A 20 6.15 -5.53 18.52
CA SER A 20 6.20 -6.65 19.45
C SER A 20 6.97 -6.31 20.71
N PHE A 21 8.15 -5.68 20.60
CA PHE A 21 8.96 -5.25 21.73
C PHE A 21 8.27 -4.20 22.61
N SER A 22 7.31 -3.50 22.06
CA SER A 22 6.55 -2.47 22.76
C SER A 22 5.28 -2.98 23.46
N GLY A 23 5.15 -4.28 23.69
CA GLY A 23 4.09 -4.87 24.53
C GLY A 23 2.82 -5.34 23.79
N GLY A 24 2.77 -5.22 22.45
CA GLY A 24 1.64 -5.66 21.61
C GLY A 24 1.91 -6.99 20.89
N SER A 25 2.41 -8.02 21.58
CA SER A 25 2.89 -9.25 20.91
C SER A 25 1.82 -10.03 20.14
N THR A 26 0.58 -10.03 20.60
CA THR A 26 -0.52 -10.78 19.94
C THR A 26 -1.09 -10.02 18.75
N SER A 27 -1.36 -8.72 18.92
CA SER A 27 -1.80 -7.84 17.84
C SER A 27 -0.70 -7.63 16.80
N ALA A 28 0.58 -7.61 17.21
CA ALA A 28 1.71 -7.53 16.31
C ALA A 28 1.82 -8.77 15.42
N ALA A 29 1.68 -9.97 15.96
CA ALA A 29 1.76 -11.21 15.18
C ALA A 29 0.62 -11.31 14.16
N ALA A 30 -0.62 -11.01 14.57
CA ALA A 30 -1.76 -10.98 13.67
C ALA A 30 -1.60 -9.88 12.61
N GLY A 31 -1.19 -8.67 13.01
CA GLY A 31 -0.93 -7.55 12.11
C GLY A 31 0.15 -7.87 11.09
N TYR A 32 1.25 -8.49 11.51
CA TYR A 32 2.31 -8.94 10.62
C TYR A 32 1.80 -9.89 9.55
N ALA A 33 1.08 -10.95 9.95
CA ALA A 33 0.55 -11.94 9.03
C ALA A 33 -0.40 -11.31 7.99
N TRP A 34 -1.31 -10.43 8.43
CA TRP A 34 -2.24 -9.73 7.56
C TRP A 34 -1.56 -8.74 6.61
N THR A 35 -0.62 -7.95 7.12
CA THR A 35 0.11 -7.00 6.28
C THR A 35 0.93 -7.73 5.23
N LEU A 36 1.62 -8.82 5.62
CA LEU A 36 2.39 -9.64 4.68
C LEU A 36 1.48 -10.30 3.62
N ALA A 37 0.32 -10.82 4.02
CA ALA A 37 -0.67 -11.35 3.10
C ALA A 37 -1.17 -10.27 2.12
N SER A 38 -1.47 -9.07 2.61
CA SER A 38 -1.90 -7.93 1.79
C SER A 38 -0.84 -7.50 0.79
N VAL A 39 0.44 -7.48 1.20
CA VAL A 39 1.59 -7.19 0.32
C VAL A 39 1.69 -8.24 -0.78
N ASN A 40 1.63 -9.52 -0.43
CA ASN A 40 1.71 -10.61 -1.41
C ASN A 40 0.54 -10.60 -2.40
N VAL A 41 -0.69 -10.35 -1.93
CA VAL A 41 -1.87 -10.22 -2.80
C VAL A 41 -1.73 -9.01 -3.72
N ALA A 42 -1.33 -7.86 -3.18
CA ALA A 42 -1.12 -6.66 -3.98
C ALA A 42 -0.04 -6.89 -5.05
N GLU A 43 1.10 -7.46 -4.68
CA GLU A 43 2.18 -7.81 -5.61
C GLU A 43 1.68 -8.75 -6.72
N TRP A 44 1.00 -9.83 -6.35
CA TRP A 44 0.46 -10.77 -7.33
C TRP A 44 -0.49 -10.09 -8.30
N VAL A 45 -1.44 -9.27 -7.81
CA VAL A 45 -2.39 -8.55 -8.65
C VAL A 45 -1.66 -7.57 -9.58
N PHE A 46 -0.72 -6.78 -9.05
CA PHE A 46 -0.04 -5.77 -9.87
C PHE A 46 0.90 -6.40 -10.91
N LEU A 47 1.66 -7.44 -10.55
CA LEU A 47 2.63 -8.04 -11.47
C LEU A 47 1.99 -9.04 -12.43
N GLN A 48 1.02 -9.83 -11.98
CA GLN A 48 0.42 -10.91 -12.77
C GLN A 48 -0.86 -10.49 -13.51
N LEU A 49 -1.54 -9.44 -13.06
CA LEU A 49 -2.77 -8.98 -13.68
C LEU A 49 -2.62 -7.60 -14.35
N PHE A 50 -2.22 -6.58 -13.60
CA PHE A 50 -2.19 -5.20 -14.14
C PHE A 50 -1.10 -4.99 -15.18
N LEU A 51 0.10 -5.53 -14.96
CA LEU A 51 1.21 -5.37 -15.90
C LEU A 51 0.90 -6.03 -17.27
N PRO A 52 0.47 -7.30 -17.35
CA PRO A 52 0.12 -7.89 -18.65
C PRO A 52 -1.13 -7.25 -19.24
N CYS A 53 -2.13 -6.83 -18.44
CA CYS A 53 -3.29 -6.09 -18.97
C CYS A 53 -2.88 -4.75 -19.62
N ALA A 54 -1.96 -4.00 -19.02
CA ALA A 54 -1.45 -2.77 -19.59
C ALA A 54 -0.67 -3.03 -20.89
N GLN A 55 0.13 -4.09 -20.95
CA GLN A 55 0.84 -4.51 -22.16
C GLN A 55 -0.13 -4.92 -23.27
N LEU A 56 -1.13 -5.75 -22.95
CA LEU A 56 -2.18 -6.14 -23.90
C LEU A 56 -2.97 -4.94 -24.41
N TYR A 57 -3.28 -3.98 -23.53
CA TYR A 57 -3.94 -2.74 -23.92
C TYR A 57 -3.14 -1.99 -24.99
N VAL A 58 -1.85 -1.79 -24.76
CA VAL A 58 -0.98 -1.11 -25.73
C VAL A 58 -0.90 -1.88 -27.04
N LEU A 59 -0.68 -3.20 -27.00
CA LEU A 59 -0.57 -4.05 -28.20
C LEU A 59 -1.87 -4.06 -29.01
N LEU A 60 -3.02 -4.25 -28.36
CA LEU A 60 -4.32 -4.27 -29.04
C LEU A 60 -4.67 -2.89 -29.60
N SER A 61 -4.32 -1.82 -28.90
CA SER A 61 -4.56 -0.46 -29.38
C SER A 61 -3.69 -0.15 -30.60
N LEU A 62 -2.40 -0.50 -30.57
CA LEU A 62 -1.51 -0.36 -31.74
C LEU A 62 -2.01 -1.18 -32.93
N ALA A 63 -2.41 -2.43 -32.71
CA ALA A 63 -2.96 -3.29 -33.75
C ALA A 63 -4.28 -2.74 -34.31
N GLY A 64 -5.14 -2.16 -33.51
CA GLY A 64 -6.39 -1.51 -33.91
C GLY A 64 -6.16 -0.30 -34.83
N HIS A 65 -5.20 0.56 -34.46
CA HIS A 65 -4.88 1.75 -35.27
C HIS A 65 -4.14 1.43 -36.59
N LEU A 66 -3.41 0.31 -36.65
CA LEU A 66 -2.79 -0.20 -37.86
C LEU A 66 -3.82 -0.88 -38.80
N SER A 67 -4.91 -1.40 -38.24
CA SER A 67 -6.02 -1.99 -39.01
C SER A 67 -7.02 -0.92 -39.40
N SER A 68 -7.56 -1.00 -40.63
CA SER A 68 -8.61 -0.09 -41.08
C SER A 68 -10.00 -0.37 -40.48
N LYS A 69 -10.13 -1.32 -39.57
CA LYS A 69 -11.38 -1.69 -38.89
C LYS A 69 -11.21 -1.62 -37.40
N ASP A 70 -12.18 -1.04 -36.70
CA ASP A 70 -12.27 -0.94 -35.24
C ASP A 70 -12.57 -2.31 -34.58
N LEU A 71 -11.69 -3.29 -34.81
CA LEU A 71 -11.91 -4.68 -34.36
C LEU A 71 -11.79 -4.86 -32.83
N PHE A 72 -11.07 -3.98 -32.16
CA PHE A 72 -10.69 -4.18 -30.75
C PHE A 72 -11.23 -3.11 -29.78
N SER A 73 -12.07 -2.18 -30.25
CA SER A 73 -12.56 -1.06 -29.42
C SER A 73 -13.23 -1.53 -28.12
N LYS A 74 -14.11 -2.55 -28.20
CA LYS A 74 -14.78 -3.11 -27.03
C LYS A 74 -13.85 -3.87 -26.08
N ALA A 75 -12.84 -4.57 -26.61
CA ALA A 75 -11.83 -5.24 -25.80
C ALA A 75 -10.96 -4.23 -25.05
N LEU A 76 -10.59 -3.13 -25.68
CA LEU A 76 -9.84 -2.03 -25.09
C LEU A 76 -10.65 -1.35 -23.98
N GLU A 77 -11.93 -1.10 -24.19
CA GLU A 77 -12.85 -0.53 -23.19
C GLU A 77 -12.97 -1.44 -21.97
N LEU A 78 -13.13 -2.75 -22.18
CA LEU A 78 -13.19 -3.74 -21.09
C LEU A 78 -11.88 -3.79 -20.29
N LEU A 79 -10.71 -3.77 -20.95
CA LEU A 79 -9.41 -3.74 -20.29
C LEU A 79 -9.24 -2.46 -19.47
N GLU A 80 -9.60 -1.31 -20.03
CA GLU A 80 -9.54 -0.02 -19.34
C GLU A 80 -10.44 0.00 -18.11
N GLN A 81 -11.69 -0.42 -18.26
CA GLN A 81 -12.66 -0.49 -17.16
C GLN A 81 -12.23 -1.50 -16.09
N GLY A 82 -11.75 -2.67 -16.52
CA GLY A 82 -11.23 -3.71 -15.63
C GLY A 82 -10.05 -3.24 -14.79
N MET A 83 -9.08 -2.55 -15.39
CA MET A 83 -7.93 -1.99 -14.68
C MET A 83 -8.36 -0.88 -13.69
N ARG A 84 -9.24 0.03 -14.11
CA ARG A 84 -9.75 1.11 -13.24
C ARG A 84 -10.55 0.57 -12.06
N TRP A 85 -11.43 -0.40 -12.31
CA TRP A 85 -12.27 -1.00 -11.28
C TRP A 85 -11.45 -1.90 -10.36
N GLY A 86 -10.56 -2.72 -10.92
CA GLY A 86 -9.66 -3.59 -10.18
C GLY A 86 -8.77 -2.84 -9.20
N SER A 87 -8.17 -1.71 -9.60
CA SER A 87 -7.36 -0.87 -8.71
C SER A 87 -8.17 -0.34 -7.52
N LYS A 88 -9.39 0.17 -7.79
CA LYS A 88 -10.29 0.68 -6.74
C LYS A 88 -10.76 -0.43 -5.81
N ALA A 89 -11.11 -1.59 -6.35
CA ALA A 89 -11.55 -2.75 -5.58
C ALA A 89 -10.42 -3.26 -4.68
N LEU A 90 -9.19 -3.38 -5.19
CA LEU A 90 -8.03 -3.80 -4.41
C LEU A 90 -7.77 -2.84 -3.24
N LEU A 91 -7.74 -1.53 -3.52
CA LEU A 91 -7.62 -0.50 -2.48
C LEU A 91 -8.73 -0.64 -1.43
N GLY A 92 -9.98 -0.74 -1.85
CA GLY A 92 -11.13 -0.85 -0.95
C GLY A 92 -11.08 -2.10 -0.08
N VAL A 93 -10.76 -3.24 -0.66
CA VAL A 93 -10.67 -4.53 0.08
C VAL A 93 -9.53 -4.48 1.10
N VAL A 94 -8.32 -4.11 0.66
CA VAL A 94 -7.16 -4.10 1.57
C VAL A 94 -7.31 -3.07 2.67
N LEU A 95 -7.78 -1.85 2.35
CA LEU A 95 -8.07 -0.83 3.36
C LEU A 95 -9.18 -1.25 4.31
N GLY A 96 -10.26 -1.83 3.80
CA GLY A 96 -11.35 -2.35 4.62
C GLY A 96 -10.85 -3.39 5.63
N PHE A 97 -10.02 -4.32 5.21
CA PHE A 97 -9.39 -5.29 6.11
C PHE A 97 -8.48 -4.64 7.15
N HIS A 98 -7.65 -3.67 6.76
CA HIS A 98 -6.78 -2.96 7.72
C HIS A 98 -7.59 -2.17 8.74
N VAL A 99 -8.68 -1.51 8.34
CA VAL A 99 -9.57 -0.81 9.27
C VAL A 99 -10.22 -1.77 10.25
N LEU A 100 -10.78 -2.89 9.76
CA LEU A 100 -11.36 -3.93 10.63
C LEU A 100 -10.33 -4.48 11.63
N GLN A 101 -9.12 -4.78 11.18
CA GLN A 101 -8.03 -5.22 12.03
C GLN A 101 -7.66 -4.17 13.07
N GLY A 102 -7.57 -2.89 12.65
CA GLY A 102 -7.28 -1.76 13.54
C GLY A 102 -8.34 -1.56 14.63
N MET A 103 -9.58 -1.94 14.38
CA MET A 103 -10.65 -1.92 15.38
C MET A 103 -10.60 -3.09 16.36
N ILE A 104 -10.21 -4.29 15.90
CA ILE A 104 -10.21 -5.52 16.71
C ILE A 104 -8.95 -5.62 17.59
N ALA A 105 -7.79 -5.24 17.08
CA ALA A 105 -6.51 -5.35 17.76
C ALA A 105 -6.46 -4.70 19.15
N PRO A 106 -6.94 -3.46 19.37
CA PRO A 106 -6.88 -2.82 20.67
C PRO A 106 -7.71 -3.53 21.74
N TYR A 107 -8.81 -4.19 21.39
CA TYR A 107 -9.63 -4.91 22.37
C TYR A 107 -8.94 -6.15 22.93
N THR A 108 -8.22 -6.89 22.10
CA THR A 108 -7.49 -8.10 22.55
C THR A 108 -6.29 -7.74 23.43
N ASP A 109 -5.59 -6.66 23.12
CA ASP A 109 -4.45 -6.21 23.92
C ASP A 109 -4.87 -5.56 25.26
N SER A 110 -5.97 -4.80 25.28
CA SER A 110 -6.49 -4.17 26.51
C SER A 110 -6.97 -5.21 27.53
N VAL A 111 -7.64 -6.26 27.10
CA VAL A 111 -8.07 -7.36 27.99
C VAL A 111 -6.86 -8.03 28.64
N ARG A 112 -5.82 -8.31 27.86
CA ARG A 112 -4.58 -8.94 28.36
C ARG A 112 -3.81 -8.04 29.32
N GLN A 113 -3.67 -6.76 28.99
CA GLN A 113 -3.01 -5.78 29.87
C GLN A 113 -3.75 -5.59 31.19
N THR A 114 -5.09 -5.55 31.15
CA THR A 114 -5.92 -5.45 32.34
C THR A 114 -5.76 -6.70 33.23
N ALA A 115 -5.71 -7.90 32.63
CA ALA A 115 -5.47 -9.12 33.38
C ALA A 115 -4.08 -9.15 34.01
N LEU A 116 -3.02 -8.72 33.29
CA LEU A 116 -1.67 -8.61 33.84
C LEU A 116 -1.56 -7.56 34.94
N ARG A 117 -2.15 -6.38 34.78
CA ARG A 117 -2.20 -5.32 35.79
C ARG A 117 -2.89 -5.83 37.07
N ARG A 118 -4.01 -6.53 36.95
CA ARG A 118 -4.71 -7.14 38.08
C ARG A 118 -3.86 -8.20 38.78
N ALA A 119 -3.17 -9.06 38.04
CA ALA A 119 -2.29 -10.06 38.61
C ALA A 119 -1.10 -9.44 39.40
N VAL A 120 -0.50 -8.38 38.85
CA VAL A 120 0.61 -7.64 39.49
C VAL A 120 0.11 -6.84 40.72
N SER A 121 -1.09 -6.26 40.67
CA SER A 121 -1.67 -5.51 41.81
C SER A 121 -2.03 -6.37 42.99
N LEU A 122 -2.12 -7.68 42.83
CA LEU A 122 -2.36 -8.65 43.92
C LEU A 122 -1.10 -8.89 44.77
N ILE A 123 0.08 -8.42 44.35
CA ILE A 123 1.34 -8.57 45.09
C ILE A 123 1.54 -7.31 45.96
N PRO A 124 1.32 -7.39 47.27
CA PRO A 124 1.47 -6.24 48.17
C PRO A 124 2.95 -5.80 48.27
N GLY A 125 3.19 -4.51 48.07
CA GLY A 125 4.53 -3.90 48.18
C GLY A 125 5.28 -3.64 46.88
N ILE A 126 4.93 -4.27 45.76
CA ILE A 126 5.60 -4.10 44.45
C ILE A 126 4.72 -3.34 43.48
N GLY A 127 3.39 -3.28 43.69
CA GLY A 127 2.41 -2.79 42.74
C GLY A 127 2.61 -1.35 42.29
N GLN A 128 3.00 -0.43 43.16
CA GLN A 128 3.15 1.00 42.81
C GLN A 128 4.43 1.27 42.00
N GLY A 129 5.55 0.62 42.33
CA GLY A 129 6.79 0.75 41.60
C GLY A 129 6.72 0.08 40.20
N ALA A 130 6.12 -1.09 40.14
CA ALA A 130 5.92 -1.80 38.87
C ALA A 130 4.95 -1.07 37.92
N ALA A 131 3.92 -0.41 38.47
CA ALA A 131 2.99 0.41 37.67
C ALA A 131 3.70 1.63 37.06
N ALA A 132 4.54 2.34 37.81
CA ALA A 132 5.30 3.48 37.30
C ALA A 132 6.29 3.08 36.19
N VAL A 133 7.05 1.99 36.41
CA VAL A 133 7.98 1.46 35.40
C VAL A 133 7.22 1.00 34.16
N SER A 134 6.09 0.31 34.32
CA SER A 134 5.25 -0.09 33.19
C SER A 134 4.72 1.10 32.36
N GLN A 135 4.36 2.19 33.02
CA GLN A 135 3.87 3.40 32.35
C GLN A 135 4.96 4.11 31.55
N VAL A 136 6.19 4.17 32.06
CA VAL A 136 7.36 4.71 31.34
C VAL A 136 7.73 3.81 30.15
N LEU A 137 7.72 2.49 30.34
CA LEU A 137 7.97 1.52 29.24
C LEU A 137 6.91 1.61 28.14
N LEU A 138 5.64 1.72 28.50
CA LEU A 138 4.55 1.87 27.54
C LEU A 138 4.63 3.21 26.79
N GLY A 139 4.94 4.30 27.48
CA GLY A 139 5.11 5.61 26.84
C GLY A 139 6.28 5.64 25.85
N SER A 140 7.43 5.10 26.23
CA SER A 140 8.59 5.01 25.33
C SER A 140 8.33 4.10 24.13
N SER A 141 7.55 3.03 24.32
CA SER A 141 7.20 2.13 23.22
C SER A 141 6.27 2.76 22.19
N VAL A 142 5.35 3.64 22.58
CA VAL A 142 4.51 4.43 21.65
C VAL A 142 5.38 5.36 20.80
N LEU A 143 6.38 6.01 21.41
CA LEU A 143 7.32 6.86 20.66
C LEU A 143 8.12 6.06 19.64
N ILE A 144 8.65 4.90 20.01
CA ILE A 144 9.41 4.02 19.11
C ILE A 144 8.54 3.60 17.91
N ARG A 145 7.31 3.14 18.13
CA ARG A 145 6.38 2.74 17.07
C ARG A 145 6.10 3.88 16.09
N ASN A 146 5.77 5.05 16.62
CA ASN A 146 5.48 6.21 15.80
C ASN A 146 6.68 6.63 14.98
N THR A 147 7.87 6.63 15.57
CA THR A 147 9.12 6.97 14.86
C THR A 147 9.41 5.96 13.75
N VAL A 148 9.29 4.67 14.02
CA VAL A 148 9.50 3.62 13.01
C VAL A 148 8.42 3.68 11.92
N GLY A 149 7.16 3.94 12.30
CA GLY A 149 6.06 4.09 11.33
C GLY A 149 6.24 5.30 10.41
N ILE A 150 6.53 6.46 10.97
CA ILE A 150 6.78 7.69 10.19
C ILE A 150 8.03 7.51 9.33
N GLY A 151 9.11 6.98 9.90
CA GLY A 151 10.34 6.67 9.17
C GLY A 151 10.08 5.72 8.01
N GLY A 152 9.30 4.66 8.24
CA GLY A 152 8.89 3.70 7.19
C GLY A 152 8.12 4.35 6.05
N VAL A 153 7.15 5.23 6.35
CA VAL A 153 6.40 5.97 5.32
C VAL A 153 7.31 6.92 4.54
N LEU A 154 8.22 7.62 5.21
CA LEU A 154 9.17 8.53 4.54
C LEU A 154 10.12 7.77 3.60
N VAL A 155 10.66 6.65 4.05
CA VAL A 155 11.54 5.82 3.21
C VAL A 155 10.75 5.19 2.07
N LEU A 156 9.51 4.71 2.31
CA LEU A 156 8.62 4.23 1.26
C LEU A 156 8.38 5.31 0.20
N ALA A 157 8.08 6.53 0.63
CA ALA A 157 7.88 7.67 -0.28
C ALA A 157 9.16 7.96 -1.09
N ALA A 158 10.33 7.96 -0.45
CA ALA A 158 11.61 8.21 -1.12
C ALA A 158 11.94 7.11 -2.14
N VAL A 159 11.77 5.85 -1.79
CA VAL A 159 12.04 4.71 -2.70
C VAL A 159 11.04 4.66 -3.86
N SER A 160 9.77 4.98 -3.59
CA SER A 160 8.72 4.97 -4.62
C SER A 160 8.78 6.18 -5.56
N LEU A 161 9.38 7.29 -5.13
CA LEU A 161 9.44 8.53 -5.91
C LEU A 161 10.14 8.31 -7.25
N LEU A 162 11.26 7.61 -7.28
CA LEU A 162 12.04 7.39 -8.50
C LEU A 162 11.26 6.60 -9.58
N PRO A 163 10.66 5.42 -9.29
CA PRO A 163 9.87 4.71 -10.28
C PRO A 163 8.60 5.45 -10.70
N LEU A 164 7.94 6.18 -9.79
CA LEU A 164 6.77 6.99 -10.12
C LEU A 164 7.12 8.16 -11.03
N LEU A 165 8.22 8.88 -10.75
CA LEU A 165 8.71 9.95 -11.62
C LEU A 165 9.09 9.42 -13.00
N LYS A 166 9.72 8.26 -13.09
CA LYS A 166 10.08 7.63 -14.37
C LYS A 166 8.84 7.34 -15.23
N LEU A 167 7.80 6.75 -14.63
CA LEU A 167 6.53 6.48 -15.31
C LEU A 167 5.81 7.78 -15.70
N LEU A 168 5.84 8.79 -14.84
CA LEU A 168 5.25 10.10 -15.10
C LEU A 168 5.93 10.80 -16.30
N ILE A 169 7.27 10.79 -16.33
CA ILE A 169 8.04 11.39 -17.44
C ILE A 169 7.74 10.65 -18.75
N LEU A 170 7.67 9.32 -18.74
CA LEU A 170 7.32 8.53 -19.92
C LEU A 170 5.89 8.83 -20.38
N TYR A 171 4.94 8.89 -19.45
CA TYR A 171 3.55 9.28 -19.75
C TYR A 171 3.46 10.66 -20.39
N LEU A 172 4.07 11.67 -19.75
CA LEU A 172 4.05 13.05 -20.23
C LEU A 172 4.82 13.19 -21.57
N GLY A 173 5.93 12.48 -21.72
CA GLY A 173 6.71 12.46 -22.96
C GLY A 173 5.89 11.90 -24.14
N CYS A 174 5.25 10.76 -23.96
CA CYS A 174 4.40 10.19 -25.00
C CYS A 174 3.17 11.08 -25.28
N GLN A 175 2.51 11.61 -24.24
CA GLN A 175 1.36 12.50 -24.39
C GLN A 175 1.74 13.81 -25.10
N GLY A 176 2.90 14.40 -24.74
CA GLY A 176 3.43 15.60 -25.40
C GLY A 176 3.82 15.32 -26.83
N SER A 177 4.46 14.17 -27.11
CA SER A 177 4.77 13.77 -28.50
C SER A 177 3.51 13.60 -29.35
N ALA A 178 2.45 12.99 -28.82
CA ALA A 178 1.17 12.88 -29.51
C ALA A 178 0.57 14.25 -29.84
N ALA A 179 0.62 15.19 -28.89
CA ALA A 179 0.14 16.56 -29.10
C ALA A 179 0.94 17.33 -30.18
N LEU A 180 2.27 17.16 -30.20
CA LEU A 180 3.13 17.80 -31.20
C LEU A 180 2.97 17.18 -32.60
N LEU A 181 2.67 15.88 -32.68
CA LEU A 181 2.43 15.19 -33.94
C LEU A 181 1.07 15.52 -34.54
N GLN A 182 0.10 15.93 -33.74
CA GLN A 182 -1.29 16.17 -34.15
C GLN A 182 -1.42 17.10 -35.39
N PRO A 183 -0.67 18.23 -35.53
CA PRO A 183 -0.82 19.11 -36.70
C PRO A 183 -0.10 18.61 -37.96
N VAL A 184 0.79 17.61 -37.84
CA VAL A 184 1.72 17.22 -38.94
C VAL A 184 1.53 15.77 -39.38
N SER A 185 0.95 14.92 -38.51
CA SER A 185 0.87 13.48 -38.73
C SER A 185 -0.56 12.97 -38.90
N ASP A 186 -0.70 11.79 -39.54
CA ASP A 186 -1.98 11.11 -39.62
C ASP A 186 -2.58 10.80 -38.26
N SER A 187 -3.91 10.90 -38.14
CA SER A 187 -4.63 10.61 -36.87
C SER A 187 -4.28 9.25 -36.29
N ARG A 188 -4.04 8.24 -37.11
CA ARG A 188 -3.64 6.88 -36.71
C ARG A 188 -2.33 6.87 -35.90
N VAL A 189 -1.34 7.66 -36.33
CA VAL A 189 -0.05 7.74 -35.64
C VAL A 189 -0.20 8.44 -34.29
N VAL A 190 -0.97 9.53 -34.25
CA VAL A 190 -1.26 10.29 -33.04
C VAL A 190 -1.99 9.41 -32.01
N GLU A 191 -3.00 8.67 -32.46
CA GLU A 191 -3.77 7.76 -31.62
C GLU A 191 -2.92 6.58 -31.11
N ALA A 192 -2.02 6.05 -31.94
CA ALA A 192 -1.08 5.00 -31.56
C ALA A 192 -0.13 5.47 -30.44
N VAL A 193 0.44 6.68 -30.58
CA VAL A 193 1.31 7.26 -29.53
C VAL A 193 0.50 7.57 -28.27
N GLY A 194 -0.73 8.07 -28.42
CA GLY A 194 -1.68 8.28 -27.30
C GLY A 194 -2.02 6.99 -26.55
N ALA A 195 -2.13 5.87 -27.26
CA ALA A 195 -2.37 4.56 -26.64
C ALA A 195 -1.19 4.09 -25.77
N VAL A 196 0.05 4.33 -26.23
CA VAL A 196 1.25 4.06 -25.42
C VAL A 196 1.26 4.94 -24.18
N ALA A 197 0.92 6.22 -24.31
CA ALA A 197 0.78 7.12 -23.16
C ALA A 197 -0.25 6.61 -22.14
N LYS A 198 -1.42 6.14 -22.61
CA LYS A 198 -2.44 5.52 -21.73
C LYS A 198 -1.90 4.27 -21.02
N GLY A 199 -1.11 3.44 -21.66
CA GLY A 199 -0.45 2.29 -21.04
C GLY A 199 0.43 2.73 -19.86
N PHE A 200 1.28 3.75 -20.03
CA PHE A 200 2.07 4.31 -18.95
C PHE A 200 1.22 4.93 -17.84
N TYR A 201 0.11 5.59 -18.17
CA TYR A 201 -0.84 6.10 -17.19
C TYR A 201 -1.42 4.99 -16.31
N PHE A 202 -1.81 3.83 -16.89
CA PHE A 202 -2.31 2.71 -16.10
C PHE A 202 -1.25 2.13 -15.16
N LEU A 203 -0.01 2.01 -15.63
CA LEU A 203 1.11 1.57 -14.78
C LEU A 203 1.40 2.58 -13.66
N LEU A 204 1.35 3.88 -13.96
CA LEU A 204 1.52 4.95 -12.97
C LEU A 204 0.39 4.92 -11.92
N ALA A 205 -0.86 4.77 -12.36
CA ALA A 205 -2.02 4.68 -11.46
C ALA A 205 -1.93 3.43 -10.56
N ALA A 206 -1.55 2.28 -11.13
CA ALA A 206 -1.34 1.06 -10.37
C ALA A 206 -0.21 1.20 -9.34
N ALA A 207 0.96 1.72 -9.75
CA ALA A 207 2.09 1.95 -8.85
C ALA A 207 1.74 2.95 -7.74
N GLY A 208 1.07 4.06 -8.08
CA GLY A 208 0.61 5.06 -7.12
C GLY A 208 -0.39 4.47 -6.11
N SER A 209 -1.34 3.65 -6.58
CA SER A 209 -2.30 3.00 -5.69
C SER A 209 -1.61 2.01 -4.73
N ALA A 210 -0.58 1.28 -5.17
CA ALA A 210 0.21 0.41 -4.30
C ALA A 210 0.94 1.19 -3.19
N VAL A 211 1.58 2.32 -3.54
CA VAL A 211 2.26 3.18 -2.56
C VAL A 211 1.27 3.74 -1.53
N VAL A 212 0.13 4.24 -1.98
CA VAL A 212 -0.93 4.74 -1.10
C VAL A 212 -1.45 3.64 -0.18
N LEU A 213 -1.68 2.45 -0.71
CA LEU A 213 -2.12 1.28 0.05
C LEU A 213 -1.14 0.96 1.18
N PHE A 214 0.17 0.88 0.89
CA PHE A 214 1.18 0.57 1.91
C PHE A 214 1.34 1.69 2.93
N ALA A 215 1.33 2.96 2.50
CA ALA A 215 1.39 4.09 3.41
C ALA A 215 0.20 4.11 4.38
N LEU A 216 -1.01 3.88 3.88
CA LEU A 216 -2.22 3.79 4.69
C LEU A 216 -2.21 2.57 5.60
N SER A 217 -1.69 1.42 5.15
CA SER A 217 -1.52 0.23 5.98
C SER A 217 -0.64 0.52 7.20
N ILE A 218 0.51 1.15 6.99
CA ILE A 218 1.41 1.56 8.08
C ILE A 218 0.70 2.57 9.01
N ALA A 219 0.00 3.56 8.46
CA ALA A 219 -0.72 4.56 9.23
C ALA A 219 -1.82 3.94 10.10
N VAL A 220 -2.63 3.02 9.55
CA VAL A 220 -3.69 2.33 10.31
C VAL A 220 -3.10 1.48 11.42
N VAL A 221 -2.02 0.74 11.18
CA VAL A 221 -1.34 -0.06 12.22
C VAL A 221 -0.78 0.84 13.31
N CYS A 222 -0.16 1.97 12.97
CA CYS A 222 0.30 2.96 13.96
C CYS A 222 -0.87 3.52 14.78
N ALA A 223 -1.96 3.91 14.14
CA ALA A 223 -3.14 4.46 14.79
C ALA A 223 -3.81 3.45 15.74
N SER A 224 -4.00 2.20 15.30
CA SER A 224 -4.63 1.15 16.10
C SER A 224 -3.82 0.81 17.36
N THR A 225 -2.50 0.79 17.24
CA THR A 225 -1.61 0.53 18.39
C THR A 225 -1.54 1.70 19.38
N ASN A 226 -1.77 2.95 18.93
CA ASN A 226 -1.87 4.12 19.79
C ASN A 226 -3.21 4.16 20.56
N ALA A 227 -4.32 3.81 19.89
CA ALA A 227 -5.64 3.80 20.53
C ALA A 227 -5.69 2.86 21.76
N ALA A 228 -4.99 1.73 21.71
CA ALA A 228 -4.88 0.82 22.85
C ALA A 228 -4.19 1.45 24.08
N TYR A 229 -3.32 2.44 23.88
CA TYR A 229 -2.65 3.16 24.97
C TYR A 229 -3.57 4.20 25.65
N PHE A 230 -4.41 4.89 24.88
CA PHE A 230 -5.31 5.93 25.42
C PHE A 230 -6.61 5.38 25.99
N ALA A 231 -6.96 4.12 25.69
CA ALA A 231 -8.17 3.46 26.22
C ALA A 231 -7.98 2.76 27.58
N GLY A 232 -6.79 2.75 28.15
CA GLY A 232 -6.46 2.17 29.48
C GLY A 232 -6.02 3.18 30.48
#